data_6245edab5814caede257d2562699abe4
#
_entry.id   6245edab5814caede257d2562699abe4
#
_cell.length_a   1.000
_cell.length_b   1.000
_cell.length_c   1.000
_cell.angle_alpha   90.00
_cell.angle_beta   90.00
_cell.angle_gamma   90.00
#
_symmetry.space_group_name_H-M   'P 1'
#
loop_
_entity.id
_entity.type
_entity.pdbx_description
1 polymer ?
#
loop_
_entity_poly.entity_id
_entity_poly.type
_entity_poly.pdbx_seq_one_letter_code
_entity_poly.pdbx_strand_id
1 'polypeptide(L)'
;MSRMWVTVASVLGAAGVGGAALFLSRRAGAASLPPAPGQSTPTPGQSTPTLPPIDLAPLPKASDVKGDLITNWGDTPTDLRPLFMYMEEVSRIPGSARVFATIAYGESRFVSSAQNGNASGEQDERDSSRAAYKNNKDRNPPLKYGEQAAEFGSGGFFGLLAPYFLWTGVPEVGKKAPLLNAPPEIVFQPRAAAFGACVYMQRLLANYRVDDVPDIKVGWASPSLLGKDNYGGKTYQSVRAHYLEKVAALGVDLTDASTIPSKLSAAAWPGVPAVFAALVGSLPKELS
;
A
#
# COMPACT_ATOMS: atom_id res chain seq x y z
N MET A 1 -10.14 31.48 -27.52
CA MET A 1 -9.77 31.15 -26.14
C MET A 1 -9.52 29.64 -26.07
N SER A 2 -8.26 29.24 -26.24
CA SER A 2 -7.86 27.84 -26.29
C SER A 2 -7.67 27.33 -24.86
N ARG A 3 -8.44 26.33 -24.44
CA ARG A 3 -8.28 25.65 -23.15
C ARG A 3 -7.15 24.63 -23.30
N MET A 4 -6.04 24.97 -22.68
CA MET A 4 -4.90 24.08 -22.52
C MET A 4 -5.27 22.99 -21.50
N TRP A 5 -5.57 21.79 -21.99
CA TRP A 5 -5.67 20.61 -21.17
C TRP A 5 -4.26 20.15 -20.81
N VAL A 6 -3.86 20.36 -19.59
CA VAL A 6 -2.63 19.78 -19.05
C VAL A 6 -2.90 18.29 -18.82
N THR A 7 -2.31 17.48 -19.66
CA THR A 7 -2.36 16.02 -19.57
C THR A 7 -1.51 15.58 -18.36
N VAL A 8 -2.17 15.26 -17.26
CA VAL A 8 -1.55 14.69 -16.03
C VAL A 8 -1.20 13.19 -16.23
N ALA A 9 -1.02 12.76 -17.46
CA ALA A 9 -0.81 11.36 -17.82
C ALA A 9 0.64 10.86 -17.69
N SER A 10 1.55 11.60 -17.06
CA SER A 10 2.98 11.31 -17.25
C SER A 10 3.78 10.91 -16.01
N VAL A 11 3.19 10.66 -14.86
CA VAL A 11 3.98 10.35 -13.64
C VAL A 11 4.10 8.86 -13.33
N LEU A 12 3.28 8.01 -13.93
CA LEU A 12 3.41 6.55 -13.77
C LEU A 12 3.82 5.80 -15.04
N GLY A 13 4.03 6.49 -16.15
CA GLY A 13 4.03 5.87 -17.48
C GLY A 13 5.35 5.60 -18.15
N ALA A 14 6.50 5.96 -17.65
CA ALA A 14 7.72 5.77 -18.42
C ALA A 14 9.03 5.71 -17.63
N ALA A 15 9.03 5.20 -16.43
CA ALA A 15 10.29 5.00 -15.75
C ALA A 15 10.43 3.56 -15.27
N GLY A 16 11.27 2.84 -15.95
CA GLY A 16 12.09 1.74 -15.47
C GLY A 16 11.45 0.82 -14.46
N VAL A 17 10.58 0.12 -14.88
CA VAL A 17 9.78 -0.91 -14.36
C VAL A 17 10.62 -2.17 -14.29
N GLY A 18 11.54 -2.20 -13.37
CA GLY A 18 12.37 -3.37 -13.12
C GLY A 18 12.17 -4.01 -11.76
N GLY A 19 11.36 -3.43 -10.90
CA GLY A 19 11.47 -3.77 -9.50
C GLY A 19 10.24 -4.26 -8.75
N ALA A 20 9.05 -3.96 -9.18
CA ALA A 20 7.85 -4.38 -8.42
C ALA A 20 7.40 -5.83 -8.69
N ALA A 21 8.11 -6.56 -9.52
CA ALA A 21 7.64 -7.81 -10.09
C ALA A 21 8.04 -9.10 -9.36
N LEU A 22 8.80 -9.05 -8.27
CA LEU A 22 9.43 -10.28 -7.74
C LEU A 22 8.77 -10.88 -6.48
N PHE A 23 7.63 -10.40 -6.08
CA PHE A 23 7.09 -10.59 -4.75
C PHE A 23 6.39 -11.89 -4.41
N LEU A 24 5.91 -12.67 -5.34
CA LEU A 24 4.98 -13.74 -5.02
C LEU A 24 5.47 -15.18 -5.22
N SER A 25 6.71 -15.43 -5.63
CA SER A 25 7.03 -16.75 -6.17
C SER A 25 7.63 -17.77 -5.19
N ARG A 26 7.76 -17.51 -3.88
CA ARG A 26 8.45 -18.47 -2.98
C ARG A 26 7.76 -18.83 -1.66
N ARG A 27 6.45 -18.83 -1.58
CA ARG A 27 5.78 -19.47 -0.43
C ARG A 27 4.70 -20.47 -0.88
N ALA A 28 5.07 -21.45 -1.70
CA ALA A 28 4.32 -22.68 -1.84
C ALA A 28 5.02 -23.75 -0.98
N GLY A 29 4.61 -23.87 0.26
CA GLY A 29 5.04 -24.89 1.19
C GLY A 29 4.19 -24.78 2.44
N ALA A 30 3.12 -25.59 2.53
CA ALA A 30 2.44 -25.82 3.78
C ALA A 30 3.41 -26.49 4.75
N ALA A 31 4.03 -25.71 5.61
CA ALA A 31 4.73 -26.20 6.78
C ALA A 31 4.20 -25.41 7.97
N SER A 32 3.92 -26.12 9.06
CA SER A 32 3.60 -25.64 10.39
C SER A 32 4.32 -24.33 10.69
N LEU A 33 3.58 -23.37 11.25
CA LEU A 33 4.07 -22.06 11.67
C LEU A 33 5.44 -22.20 12.36
N PRO A 34 6.53 -21.64 11.79
CA PRO A 34 7.73 -21.50 12.56
C PRO A 34 7.46 -20.45 13.66
N PRO A 35 8.10 -20.59 14.83
CA PRO A 35 8.07 -19.56 15.84
C PRO A 35 8.54 -18.24 15.22
N ALA A 36 8.01 -17.11 15.70
CA ALA A 36 8.34 -15.80 15.24
C ALA A 36 9.87 -15.67 15.03
N PRO A 37 10.34 -15.17 13.88
CA PRO A 37 11.77 -15.03 13.62
C PRO A 37 12.37 -14.21 14.75
N GLY A 38 13.36 -14.77 15.42
CA GLY A 38 14.10 -14.08 16.45
C GLY A 38 14.65 -12.78 15.85
N GLN A 39 14.50 -11.70 16.60
CA GLN A 39 15.11 -10.41 16.31
C GLN A 39 16.57 -10.63 15.97
N SER A 40 16.94 -10.42 14.70
CA SER A 40 18.35 -10.36 14.32
C SER A 40 18.98 -9.19 15.09
N THR A 41 19.94 -9.51 15.94
CA THR A 41 20.73 -8.51 16.66
C THR A 41 21.33 -7.53 15.64
N PRO A 42 21.13 -6.23 15.80
CA PRO A 42 21.73 -5.23 14.93
C PRO A 42 23.26 -5.33 14.99
N THR A 43 23.90 -5.24 13.86
CA THR A 43 25.36 -5.17 13.75
C THR A 43 25.87 -4.03 14.64
N PRO A 44 26.86 -4.26 15.53
CA PRO A 44 27.39 -3.20 16.39
C PRO A 44 28.03 -2.10 15.52
N GLY A 45 27.46 -0.89 15.58
CA GLY A 45 28.01 0.30 14.91
C GLY A 45 27.03 1.19 14.17
N GLN A 46 25.81 0.75 13.88
CA GLN A 46 24.76 1.64 13.39
C GLN A 46 23.79 1.96 14.52
N SER A 47 23.98 3.12 15.15
CA SER A 47 22.94 3.73 15.97
C SER A 47 21.77 4.06 15.04
N THR A 48 20.78 3.18 15.00
CA THR A 48 19.48 3.51 14.41
C THR A 48 18.98 4.78 15.12
N PRO A 49 18.68 5.87 14.41
CA PRO A 49 18.12 7.04 15.07
C PRO A 49 16.84 6.58 15.77
N THR A 50 16.81 6.69 17.09
CA THR A 50 15.60 6.43 17.87
C THR A 50 14.63 7.55 17.51
N LEU A 51 13.72 7.24 16.59
CA LEU A 51 12.67 8.19 16.21
C LEU A 51 11.76 8.40 17.42
N PRO A 52 11.32 9.63 17.66
CA PRO A 52 10.31 9.87 18.68
C PRO A 52 9.08 9.02 18.36
N PRO A 53 8.40 8.45 19.35
CA PRO A 53 7.17 7.71 19.11
C PRO A 53 6.19 8.61 18.36
N ILE A 54 5.77 8.16 17.17
CA ILE A 54 4.77 8.86 16.37
C ILE A 54 3.42 8.46 16.96
N ASP A 55 2.86 9.32 17.78
CA ASP A 55 1.55 9.11 18.37
C ASP A 55 0.48 9.50 17.34
N LEU A 56 0.10 8.54 16.49
CA LEU A 56 -1.04 8.69 15.60
C LEU A 56 -2.33 8.36 16.38
N ALA A 57 -3.45 8.88 15.89
CA ALA A 57 -4.75 8.59 16.46
C ALA A 57 -4.96 7.07 16.62
N PRO A 58 -5.65 6.60 17.65
CA PRO A 58 -5.94 5.19 17.85
C PRO A 58 -6.74 4.63 16.68
N LEU A 59 -6.69 3.31 16.48
CA LEU A 59 -7.46 2.66 15.40
C LEU A 59 -8.95 2.99 15.55
N PRO A 60 -9.69 3.13 14.43
CA PRO A 60 -11.14 3.32 14.47
C PRO A 60 -11.82 2.19 15.22
N LYS A 61 -12.85 2.53 16.00
CA LYS A 61 -13.72 1.58 16.69
C LYS A 61 -14.98 1.30 15.87
N ALA A 62 -15.72 0.28 16.22
CA ALA A 62 -16.99 -0.04 15.58
C ALA A 62 -18.00 1.12 15.61
N SER A 63 -17.96 1.98 16.64
CA SER A 63 -18.77 3.20 16.74
C SER A 63 -18.42 4.28 15.73
N ASP A 64 -17.22 4.23 15.14
CA ASP A 64 -16.68 5.29 14.30
C ASP A 64 -17.00 5.05 12.80
N VAL A 65 -17.60 3.92 12.48
CA VAL A 65 -17.89 3.50 11.11
C VAL A 65 -19.34 3.13 10.93
N LYS A 66 -19.83 3.22 9.69
CA LYS A 66 -21.17 2.81 9.29
C LYS A 66 -21.14 1.37 8.80
N GLY A 67 -22.25 0.66 9.00
CA GLY A 67 -22.45 -0.68 8.46
C GLY A 67 -22.20 -1.80 9.47
N ASP A 68 -22.39 -3.02 8.98
CA ASP A 68 -22.31 -4.24 9.78
C ASP A 68 -20.89 -4.81 9.78
N LEU A 69 -20.29 -4.86 10.95
CA LEU A 69 -18.94 -5.40 11.15
C LEU A 69 -18.90 -6.91 11.42
N ILE A 70 -20.07 -7.55 11.55
CA ILE A 70 -20.13 -8.95 12.02
C ILE A 70 -20.31 -9.97 10.90
N THR A 71 -20.59 -9.56 9.67
CA THR A 71 -20.84 -10.49 8.55
C THR A 71 -19.75 -10.42 7.49
N ASN A 72 -19.55 -11.53 6.79
CA ASN A 72 -18.75 -11.61 5.55
C ASN A 72 -17.25 -11.28 5.67
N TRP A 73 -16.70 -11.26 6.87
CA TRP A 73 -15.30 -10.89 7.12
C TRP A 73 -14.35 -12.07 7.20
N GLY A 74 -14.86 -13.31 7.17
CA GLY A 74 -14.03 -14.49 7.39
C GLY A 74 -13.16 -14.34 8.64
N ASP A 75 -11.91 -14.79 8.54
CA ASP A 75 -10.91 -14.73 9.63
C ASP A 75 -10.23 -13.37 9.79
N THR A 76 -10.78 -12.30 9.20
CA THR A 76 -10.25 -10.95 9.42
C THR A 76 -10.36 -10.57 10.91
N PRO A 77 -9.26 -10.14 11.57
CA PRO A 77 -9.26 -9.76 12.98
C PRO A 77 -10.33 -8.70 13.28
N THR A 78 -11.09 -8.93 14.33
CA THR A 78 -12.26 -8.11 14.68
C THR A 78 -11.89 -6.65 14.97
N ASP A 79 -10.73 -6.42 15.58
CA ASP A 79 -10.19 -5.10 15.91
C ASP A 79 -9.72 -4.32 14.69
N LEU A 80 -9.44 -4.97 13.56
CA LEU A 80 -9.04 -4.33 12.31
C LEU A 80 -10.20 -4.03 11.36
N ARG A 81 -11.36 -4.69 11.53
CA ARG A 81 -12.53 -4.47 10.66
C ARG A 81 -12.97 -3.00 10.61
N PRO A 82 -13.03 -2.27 11.74
CA PRO A 82 -13.34 -0.85 11.71
C PRO A 82 -12.35 -0.02 10.87
N LEU A 83 -11.06 -0.37 10.87
CA LEU A 83 -10.08 0.32 10.04
C LEU A 83 -10.41 0.18 8.55
N PHE A 84 -10.69 -1.04 8.09
CA PHE A 84 -11.01 -1.28 6.67
C PHE A 84 -12.32 -0.61 6.26
N MET A 85 -13.35 -0.64 7.12
CA MET A 85 -14.60 0.11 6.89
C MET A 85 -14.35 1.61 6.82
N TYR A 86 -13.53 2.14 7.70
CA TYR A 86 -13.17 3.55 7.70
C TYR A 86 -12.38 3.95 6.44
N MET A 87 -11.49 3.08 5.96
CA MET A 87 -10.80 3.29 4.68
C MET A 87 -11.77 3.38 3.50
N GLU A 88 -12.80 2.55 3.47
CA GLU A 88 -13.85 2.63 2.45
C GLU A 88 -14.58 3.97 2.52
N GLU A 89 -15.02 4.39 3.71
CA GLU A 89 -15.74 5.65 3.90
C GLU A 89 -14.91 6.86 3.48
N VAL A 90 -13.66 6.96 3.94
CA VAL A 90 -12.80 8.12 3.66
C VAL A 90 -12.29 8.14 2.23
N SER A 91 -12.07 6.99 1.62
CA SER A 91 -11.66 6.89 0.21
C SER A 91 -12.83 7.08 -0.76
N ARG A 92 -14.06 6.90 -0.30
CA ARG A 92 -15.27 6.91 -1.13
C ARG A 92 -15.20 5.88 -2.28
N ILE A 93 -14.60 4.74 -2.02
CA ILE A 93 -14.53 3.62 -2.96
C ILE A 93 -15.48 2.53 -2.42
N PRO A 94 -16.76 2.50 -2.82
CA PRO A 94 -17.73 1.58 -2.25
C PRO A 94 -17.34 0.12 -2.50
N GLY A 95 -17.53 -0.75 -1.51
CA GLY A 95 -17.20 -2.17 -1.58
C GLY A 95 -15.71 -2.49 -1.37
N SER A 96 -14.87 -1.49 -1.08
CA SER A 96 -13.42 -1.71 -0.95
C SER A 96 -12.96 -2.21 0.42
N ALA A 97 -13.79 -2.15 1.45
CA ALA A 97 -13.39 -2.50 2.82
C ALA A 97 -12.79 -3.92 2.92
N ARG A 98 -13.51 -4.93 2.42
CA ARG A 98 -13.04 -6.32 2.45
C ARG A 98 -11.90 -6.58 1.46
N VAL A 99 -11.82 -5.81 0.37
CA VAL A 99 -10.68 -5.87 -0.55
C VAL A 99 -9.41 -5.38 0.13
N PHE A 100 -9.46 -4.29 0.90
CA PHE A 100 -8.33 -3.87 1.72
C PHE A 100 -7.92 -4.94 2.73
N ALA A 101 -8.88 -5.61 3.37
CA ALA A 101 -8.58 -6.70 4.29
C ALA A 101 -7.88 -7.88 3.58
N THR A 102 -8.34 -8.28 2.39
CA THR A 102 -7.70 -9.36 1.62
C THR A 102 -6.31 -9.00 1.13
N ILE A 103 -6.08 -7.74 0.77
CA ILE A 103 -4.75 -7.23 0.42
C ILE A 103 -3.84 -7.28 1.64
N ALA A 104 -4.28 -6.73 2.78
CA ALA A 104 -3.50 -6.76 4.03
C ALA A 104 -3.16 -8.19 4.47
N TYR A 105 -4.11 -9.12 4.36
CA TYR A 105 -3.85 -10.54 4.62
C TYR A 105 -2.80 -11.12 3.66
N GLY A 106 -2.91 -10.83 2.38
CA GLY A 106 -1.99 -11.32 1.36
C GLY A 106 -0.57 -10.78 1.52
N GLU A 107 -0.43 -9.52 1.90
CA GLU A 107 0.87 -8.85 2.01
C GLU A 107 1.57 -9.13 3.36
N SER A 108 0.84 -9.09 4.47
CA SER A 108 1.45 -9.07 5.81
C SER A 108 0.84 -10.07 6.80
N ARG A 109 -0.24 -10.77 6.48
CA ARG A 109 -1.04 -11.54 7.44
C ARG A 109 -1.54 -10.69 8.61
N PHE A 110 -1.89 -9.44 8.34
CA PHE A 110 -2.30 -8.44 9.32
C PHE A 110 -1.21 -8.04 10.33
N VAL A 111 0.05 -8.26 10.02
CA VAL A 111 1.17 -7.82 10.86
C VAL A 111 1.58 -6.42 10.44
N SER A 112 1.32 -5.41 11.29
CA SER A 112 1.64 -4.02 10.95
C SER A 112 3.15 -3.74 10.86
N SER A 113 3.96 -4.50 11.61
CA SER A 113 5.42 -4.42 11.59
C SER A 113 6.07 -5.34 10.55
N ALA A 114 5.27 -5.92 9.64
CA ALA A 114 5.83 -6.75 8.57
C ALA A 114 6.75 -5.88 7.70
N GLN A 115 7.93 -6.38 7.44
CA GLN A 115 8.92 -5.75 6.57
C GLN A 115 9.54 -6.79 5.66
N ASN A 116 9.57 -6.47 4.39
CA ASN A 116 10.27 -7.25 3.39
C ASN A 116 11.57 -6.52 3.01
N GLY A 117 12.57 -7.26 2.55
CA GLY A 117 13.86 -6.69 2.14
C GLY A 117 15.00 -6.93 3.12
N ASN A 118 14.72 -7.52 4.29
CA ASN A 118 15.74 -7.82 5.31
C ASN A 118 16.16 -9.29 5.37
N ALA A 119 15.36 -10.20 4.80
CA ALA A 119 15.66 -11.63 4.82
C ALA A 119 16.44 -12.06 3.58
N SER A 120 17.21 -13.13 3.73
CA SER A 120 17.85 -13.83 2.62
C SER A 120 16.78 -14.26 1.59
N GLY A 121 16.90 -13.80 0.36
CA GLY A 121 15.93 -14.00 -0.73
C GLY A 121 14.94 -12.86 -0.95
N GLU A 122 14.98 -11.81 -0.13
CA GLU A 122 14.19 -10.58 -0.30
C GLU A 122 15.04 -9.40 -0.81
N GLN A 123 16.22 -9.69 -1.32
CA GLN A 123 17.12 -8.69 -1.92
C GLN A 123 16.42 -7.91 -3.03
N ASP A 124 15.54 -8.59 -3.78
CA ASP A 124 14.79 -8.01 -4.89
C ASP A 124 13.90 -6.83 -4.47
N GLU A 125 13.41 -6.79 -3.22
CA GLU A 125 12.62 -5.66 -2.73
C GLU A 125 13.43 -4.45 -2.41
N ARG A 126 14.62 -4.65 -1.84
CA ARG A 126 15.55 -3.54 -1.67
C ARG A 126 16.00 -3.01 -3.01
N ASP A 127 16.30 -3.88 -3.96
CA ASP A 127 16.69 -3.46 -5.30
C ASP A 127 15.55 -2.68 -5.98
N SER A 128 14.30 -3.11 -5.76
CA SER A 128 13.12 -2.38 -6.20
C SER A 128 13.00 -1.02 -5.53
N SER A 129 13.25 -0.95 -4.23
CA SER A 129 13.21 0.28 -3.44
C SER A 129 14.30 1.26 -3.88
N ARG A 130 15.53 0.77 -4.05
CA ARG A 130 16.67 1.54 -4.59
C ARG A 130 16.38 2.06 -5.99
N ALA A 131 15.85 1.21 -6.87
CA ALA A 131 15.48 1.60 -8.23
C ALA A 131 14.35 2.63 -8.22
N ALA A 132 13.32 2.46 -7.39
CA ALA A 132 12.23 3.41 -7.24
C ALA A 132 12.76 4.79 -6.80
N TYR A 133 13.64 4.82 -5.79
CA TYR A 133 14.24 6.07 -5.32
C TYR A 133 15.13 6.69 -6.38
N LYS A 134 16.11 5.95 -6.92
CA LYS A 134 17.05 6.44 -7.93
C LYS A 134 16.36 7.02 -9.16
N ASN A 135 15.33 6.34 -9.65
CA ASN A 135 14.66 6.73 -10.90
C ASN A 135 13.70 7.91 -10.73
N ASN A 136 13.32 8.26 -9.52
CA ASN A 136 12.30 9.27 -9.26
C ASN A 136 12.77 10.45 -8.40
N LYS A 137 13.95 10.40 -7.77
CA LYS A 137 14.44 11.46 -6.88
C LYS A 137 14.60 12.82 -7.55
N ASP A 138 14.90 12.83 -8.86
CA ASP A 138 15.06 14.07 -9.62
C ASP A 138 13.72 14.63 -10.16
N ARG A 139 12.65 13.81 -10.11
CA ARG A 139 11.30 14.16 -10.58
C ARG A 139 10.37 14.59 -9.47
N ASN A 140 10.63 14.11 -8.25
CA ASN A 140 9.82 14.34 -7.07
C ASN A 140 10.52 15.30 -6.11
N PRO A 141 9.79 15.93 -5.20
CA PRO A 141 10.41 16.65 -4.10
C PRO A 141 11.35 15.72 -3.32
N PRO A 142 12.46 16.24 -2.76
CA PRO A 142 13.37 15.41 -2.02
C PRO A 142 12.70 14.81 -0.77
N LEU A 143 13.01 13.55 -0.47
CA LEU A 143 12.66 12.90 0.79
C LEU A 143 13.74 13.23 1.81
N LYS A 144 13.36 13.62 3.03
CA LYS A 144 14.31 13.85 4.14
C LYS A 144 15.12 12.59 4.47
N TYR A 145 14.48 11.42 4.36
CA TYR A 145 15.08 10.10 4.65
C TYR A 145 15.16 9.24 3.38
N GLY A 146 15.50 9.84 2.24
CA GLY A 146 15.43 9.18 0.94
C GLY A 146 16.36 7.97 0.81
N GLU A 147 17.60 8.07 1.28
CA GLU A 147 18.55 6.94 1.26
C GLU A 147 18.10 5.79 2.18
N GLN A 148 17.51 6.12 3.34
CA GLN A 148 16.93 5.12 4.24
C GLN A 148 15.73 4.43 3.59
N ALA A 149 14.87 5.20 2.93
CA ALA A 149 13.73 4.66 2.21
C ALA A 149 14.17 3.73 1.06
N ALA A 150 15.29 4.06 0.37
CA ALA A 150 15.86 3.21 -0.66
C ALA A 150 16.31 1.85 -0.14
N GLU A 151 16.85 1.80 1.09
CA GLU A 151 17.32 0.56 1.73
C GLU A 151 16.22 -0.19 2.51
N PHE A 152 15.06 0.42 2.68
CA PHE A 152 14.00 -0.11 3.54
C PHE A 152 13.26 -1.30 2.89
N GLY A 153 13.04 -1.28 1.58
CA GLY A 153 12.17 -2.25 0.91
C GLY A 153 10.70 -1.86 0.99
N SER A 154 9.86 -2.81 1.34
CA SER A 154 8.43 -2.58 1.57
C SER A 154 8.01 -2.99 2.97
N GLY A 155 6.88 -2.49 3.44
CA GLY A 155 6.43 -2.81 4.78
C GLY A 155 5.00 -2.42 5.11
N GLY A 156 4.63 -2.66 6.36
CA GLY A 156 3.31 -2.40 6.90
C GLY A 156 2.25 -3.39 6.43
N PHE A 157 1.00 -3.14 6.83
CA PHE A 157 -0.13 -4.01 6.49
C PHE A 157 -0.26 -4.32 5.00
N PHE A 158 0.07 -3.36 4.13
CA PHE A 158 -0.23 -3.41 2.71
C PHE A 158 1.01 -3.64 1.84
N GLY A 159 2.17 -3.92 2.43
CA GLY A 159 3.41 -4.18 1.69
C GLY A 159 3.84 -2.98 0.83
N LEU A 160 3.71 -1.76 1.34
CA LEU A 160 3.96 -0.55 0.57
C LEU A 160 5.46 -0.30 0.41
N LEU A 161 5.91 -0.07 -0.84
CA LEU A 161 7.29 0.22 -1.14
C LEU A 161 7.67 1.62 -0.64
N ALA A 162 8.65 1.69 0.26
CA ALA A 162 8.93 2.88 1.07
C ALA A 162 9.10 4.19 0.28
N PRO A 163 9.90 4.28 -0.81
CA PRO A 163 10.02 5.54 -1.52
C PRO A 163 8.69 6.03 -2.11
N TYR A 164 7.91 5.12 -2.72
CA TYR A 164 6.60 5.49 -3.27
C TYR A 164 5.60 5.87 -2.18
N PHE A 165 5.67 5.18 -1.04
CA PHE A 165 4.83 5.50 0.09
C PHE A 165 5.11 6.91 0.64
N LEU A 166 6.37 7.29 0.81
CA LEU A 166 6.74 8.62 1.28
C LEU A 166 6.42 9.73 0.29
N TRP A 167 6.45 9.43 -1.02
CA TRP A 167 5.97 10.35 -2.05
C TRP A 167 4.44 10.33 -2.24
N THR A 168 3.72 9.56 -1.44
CA THR A 168 2.24 9.56 -1.50
C THR A 168 1.71 10.96 -1.27
N GLY A 169 0.85 11.41 -2.19
CA GLY A 169 0.31 12.76 -2.12
C GLY A 169 0.99 13.80 -3.03
N VAL A 170 2.17 13.51 -3.59
CA VAL A 170 2.75 14.32 -4.67
C VAL A 170 2.09 13.89 -5.99
N PRO A 171 1.62 14.78 -6.86
CA PRO A 171 1.63 16.24 -6.84
C PRO A 171 0.37 16.90 -6.26
N GLU A 172 -0.58 16.15 -5.70
CA GLU A 172 -1.89 16.68 -5.27
C GLU A 172 -1.75 17.75 -4.18
N VAL A 173 -0.74 17.63 -3.34
CA VAL A 173 -0.36 18.66 -2.35
C VAL A 173 0.88 19.43 -2.76
N GLY A 174 1.24 19.38 -4.04
CA GLY A 174 2.39 20.06 -4.58
C GLY A 174 3.70 19.60 -3.96
N LYS A 175 4.61 20.55 -3.70
CA LYS A 175 5.92 20.26 -3.10
C LYS A 175 5.86 19.92 -1.61
N LYS A 176 4.67 19.94 -1.01
CA LYS A 176 4.46 19.70 0.42
C LYS A 176 3.64 18.41 0.64
N ALA A 177 4.02 17.31 -0.03
CA ALA A 177 3.38 16.05 0.25
C ALA A 177 3.54 15.67 1.72
N PRO A 178 2.51 15.11 2.35
CA PRO A 178 2.43 15.00 3.81
C PRO A 178 3.54 14.15 4.44
N LEU A 179 4.10 13.19 3.71
CA LEU A 179 5.08 12.24 4.27
C LEU A 179 6.53 12.51 3.82
N LEU A 180 6.84 13.62 3.15
CA LEU A 180 8.19 13.89 2.64
C LEU A 180 9.27 13.94 3.73
N ASN A 181 8.89 14.37 4.92
CA ASN A 181 9.78 14.48 6.08
C ASN A 181 9.69 13.27 7.04
N ALA A 182 8.81 12.32 6.76
CA ALA A 182 8.63 11.15 7.61
C ALA A 182 9.70 10.09 7.32
N PRO A 183 10.13 9.33 8.33
CA PRO A 183 11.00 8.18 8.15
C PRO A 183 10.20 7.01 7.54
N PRO A 184 10.88 6.06 6.84
CA PRO A 184 10.20 4.95 6.19
C PRO A 184 9.42 4.05 7.16
N GLU A 185 9.84 3.96 8.42
CA GLU A 185 9.18 3.17 9.47
C GLU A 185 7.76 3.65 9.80
N ILE A 186 7.38 4.85 9.36
CA ILE A 186 6.00 5.33 9.52
C ILE A 186 4.99 4.41 8.81
N VAL A 187 5.42 3.62 7.83
CA VAL A 187 4.59 2.61 7.17
C VAL A 187 4.09 1.52 8.13
N PHE A 188 4.77 1.32 9.27
CA PHE A 188 4.34 0.39 10.31
C PHE A 188 3.18 0.92 11.14
N GLN A 189 2.88 2.21 11.05
CA GLN A 189 1.73 2.79 11.70
C GLN A 189 0.46 2.44 10.88
N PRO A 190 -0.51 1.72 11.46
CA PRO A 190 -1.67 1.22 10.70
C PRO A 190 -2.43 2.31 9.95
N ARG A 191 -2.60 3.47 10.55
CA ARG A 191 -3.30 4.60 9.93
C ARG A 191 -2.51 5.23 8.79
N ALA A 192 -1.19 5.33 8.91
CA ALA A 192 -0.35 5.84 7.83
C ALA A 192 -0.31 4.86 6.66
N ALA A 193 -0.18 3.56 6.95
CA ALA A 193 -0.28 2.52 5.92
C ALA A 193 -1.65 2.54 5.22
N ALA A 194 -2.73 2.71 5.98
CA ALA A 194 -4.08 2.84 5.43
C ALA A 194 -4.22 4.06 4.50
N PHE A 195 -3.64 5.20 4.88
CA PHE A 195 -3.58 6.38 4.00
C PHE A 195 -2.89 6.06 2.68
N GLY A 196 -1.70 5.48 2.72
CA GLY A 196 -0.97 5.08 1.52
C GLY A 196 -1.77 4.11 0.64
N ALA A 197 -2.42 3.13 1.27
CA ALA A 197 -3.26 2.15 0.59
C ALA A 197 -4.48 2.79 -0.10
N CYS A 198 -5.17 3.71 0.55
CA CYS A 198 -6.30 4.43 -0.04
C CYS A 198 -5.87 5.24 -1.27
N VAL A 199 -4.77 6.00 -1.17
CA VAL A 199 -4.26 6.79 -2.30
C VAL A 199 -3.79 5.88 -3.43
N TYR A 200 -3.14 4.76 -3.12
CA TYR A 200 -2.70 3.81 -4.13
C TYR A 200 -3.88 3.15 -4.87
N MET A 201 -4.91 2.71 -4.13
CA MET A 201 -6.14 2.17 -4.71
C MET A 201 -6.82 3.20 -5.63
N GLN A 202 -6.94 4.44 -5.18
CA GLN A 202 -7.51 5.52 -5.99
C GLN A 202 -6.73 5.70 -7.31
N ARG A 203 -5.39 5.77 -7.23
CA ARG A 203 -4.54 5.94 -8.42
C ARG A 203 -4.65 4.76 -9.37
N LEU A 204 -4.71 3.56 -8.82
CA LEU A 204 -4.92 2.35 -9.60
C LEU A 204 -6.21 2.43 -10.41
N LEU A 205 -7.35 2.68 -9.73
CA LEU A 205 -8.66 2.77 -10.36
C LEU A 205 -8.83 3.98 -11.27
N ALA A 206 -8.10 5.07 -11.04
CA ALA A 206 -8.13 6.25 -11.90
C ALA A 206 -7.33 6.05 -13.21
N ASN A 207 -6.23 5.33 -13.15
CA ASN A 207 -5.31 5.20 -14.28
C ASN A 207 -5.48 3.91 -15.09
N TYR A 208 -5.98 2.85 -14.45
CA TYR A 208 -6.14 1.54 -15.07
C TYR A 208 -7.59 1.09 -15.02
N ARG A 209 -8.03 0.39 -16.06
CA ARG A 209 -9.28 -0.33 -16.02
C ARG A 209 -9.07 -1.64 -15.29
N VAL A 210 -9.94 -1.92 -14.34
CA VAL A 210 -10.05 -3.21 -13.67
C VAL A 210 -11.40 -3.81 -14.03
N ASP A 211 -11.43 -5.08 -14.39
CA ASP A 211 -12.67 -5.73 -14.80
C ASP A 211 -13.32 -6.46 -13.61
N ASP A 212 -12.54 -6.82 -12.61
CA ASP A 212 -13.01 -7.45 -11.38
C ASP A 212 -12.06 -7.20 -10.19
N VAL A 213 -12.42 -7.74 -9.02
CA VAL A 213 -11.62 -7.56 -7.79
C VAL A 213 -10.23 -8.18 -7.89
N PRO A 214 -10.01 -9.39 -8.44
CA PRO A 214 -8.67 -9.91 -8.66
C PRO A 214 -7.76 -9.00 -9.48
N ASP A 215 -8.27 -8.22 -10.41
CA ASP A 215 -7.49 -7.24 -11.15
C ASP A 215 -6.93 -6.13 -10.28
N ILE A 216 -7.66 -5.74 -9.23
CA ILE A 216 -7.16 -4.78 -8.24
C ILE A 216 -5.87 -5.33 -7.62
N LYS A 217 -5.85 -6.61 -7.24
CA LYS A 217 -4.65 -7.22 -6.67
C LYS A 217 -3.53 -7.38 -7.69
N VAL A 218 -3.85 -7.68 -8.94
CA VAL A 218 -2.85 -7.68 -10.03
C VAL A 218 -2.22 -6.30 -10.15
N GLY A 219 -3.04 -5.25 -10.22
CA GLY A 219 -2.56 -3.87 -10.27
C GLY A 219 -1.81 -3.46 -9.01
N TRP A 220 -2.19 -4.00 -7.84
CA TRP A 220 -1.47 -3.78 -6.59
C TRP A 220 -0.05 -4.34 -6.65
N ALA A 221 0.10 -5.57 -7.12
CA ALA A 221 1.39 -6.23 -7.26
C ALA A 221 2.24 -5.61 -8.38
N SER A 222 1.61 -5.25 -9.50
CA SER A 222 2.25 -4.60 -10.64
C SER A 222 1.21 -4.02 -11.61
N PRO A 223 1.01 -2.70 -11.64
CA PRO A 223 0.07 -2.08 -12.58
C PRO A 223 0.35 -2.42 -14.04
N SER A 224 1.61 -2.70 -14.37
CA SER A 224 2.02 -3.06 -15.74
C SER A 224 1.53 -4.43 -16.19
N LEU A 225 1.03 -5.28 -15.29
CA LEU A 225 0.39 -6.54 -15.64
C LEU A 225 -1.04 -6.35 -16.15
N LEU A 226 -1.71 -5.26 -15.77
CA LEU A 226 -3.04 -4.96 -16.28
C LEU A 226 -2.97 -4.70 -17.79
N GLY A 227 -3.67 -5.52 -18.55
CA GLY A 227 -3.64 -5.48 -20.02
C GLY A 227 -2.44 -6.18 -20.66
N LYS A 228 -1.67 -6.97 -19.90
CA LYS A 228 -0.56 -7.80 -20.42
C LYS A 228 -0.59 -9.17 -19.78
N ASP A 229 -0.26 -10.19 -20.55
CA ASP A 229 -0.19 -11.57 -20.04
C ASP A 229 1.01 -11.80 -19.12
N ASN A 230 2.13 -11.13 -19.38
CA ASN A 230 3.41 -11.32 -18.67
C ASN A 230 4.12 -9.99 -18.42
N TYR A 231 4.70 -9.86 -17.23
CA TYR A 231 5.58 -8.77 -16.88
C TYR A 231 6.51 -9.14 -15.71
N GLY A 232 7.80 -8.90 -15.85
CA GLY A 232 8.78 -9.10 -14.77
C GLY A 232 8.81 -10.53 -14.21
N GLY A 233 8.69 -11.55 -15.06
CA GLY A 233 8.71 -12.97 -14.64
C GLY A 233 7.41 -13.46 -13.99
N LYS A 234 6.36 -12.63 -13.92
CA LYS A 234 5.03 -13.01 -13.44
C LYS A 234 4.04 -13.02 -14.59
N THR A 235 3.05 -13.89 -14.48
CA THR A 235 1.91 -13.86 -15.38
C THR A 235 0.72 -13.23 -14.67
N TYR A 236 -0.12 -12.53 -15.43
CA TYR A 236 -1.39 -12.01 -14.95
C TYR A 236 -2.21 -13.10 -14.25
N GLN A 237 -2.30 -14.28 -14.87
CA GLN A 237 -3.06 -15.41 -14.33
C GLN A 237 -2.49 -15.94 -13.01
N SER A 238 -1.16 -16.01 -12.86
CA SER A 238 -0.55 -16.51 -11.62
C SER A 238 -0.83 -15.58 -10.43
N VAL A 239 -0.83 -14.27 -10.64
CA VAL A 239 -1.15 -13.29 -9.58
C VAL A 239 -2.62 -13.37 -9.19
N ARG A 240 -3.52 -13.51 -10.17
CA ARG A 240 -4.96 -13.70 -9.91
C ARG A 240 -5.24 -14.96 -9.11
N ALA A 241 -4.70 -16.11 -9.56
CA ALA A 241 -4.89 -17.39 -8.89
C ALA A 241 -4.42 -17.33 -7.44
N HIS A 242 -3.22 -16.79 -7.21
CA HIS A 242 -2.68 -16.63 -5.87
C HIS A 242 -3.56 -15.74 -4.98
N TYR A 243 -4.12 -14.65 -5.54
CA TYR A 243 -5.05 -13.80 -4.80
C TYR A 243 -6.32 -14.55 -4.40
N LEU A 244 -6.92 -15.29 -5.33
CA LEU A 244 -8.13 -16.08 -5.05
C LEU A 244 -7.89 -17.13 -3.97
N GLU A 245 -6.71 -17.77 -3.97
CA GLU A 245 -6.31 -18.68 -2.88
C GLU A 245 -6.27 -17.95 -1.52
N LYS A 246 -5.78 -16.71 -1.47
CA LYS A 246 -5.76 -15.90 -0.23
C LYS A 246 -7.16 -15.51 0.22
N VAL A 247 -8.04 -15.12 -0.71
CA VAL A 247 -9.44 -14.80 -0.42
C VAL A 247 -10.14 -16.03 0.17
N ALA A 248 -9.98 -17.19 -0.47
CA ALA A 248 -10.54 -18.44 0.01
C ALA A 248 -10.00 -18.83 1.39
N ALA A 249 -8.68 -18.71 1.59
CA ALA A 249 -8.04 -19.00 2.88
C ALA A 249 -8.47 -18.05 4.00
N LEU A 250 -8.80 -16.79 3.69
CA LEU A 250 -9.33 -15.84 4.67
C LEU A 250 -10.83 -16.05 4.93
N GLY A 251 -11.54 -16.70 3.99
CA GLY A 251 -12.99 -16.93 4.08
C GLY A 251 -13.84 -15.66 3.95
N VAL A 252 -13.29 -14.62 3.33
CA VAL A 252 -14.00 -13.36 3.11
C VAL A 252 -14.97 -13.49 1.92
N ASP A 253 -16.19 -13.00 2.11
CA ASP A 253 -17.14 -12.80 1.01
C ASP A 253 -16.88 -11.42 0.35
N LEU A 254 -16.57 -11.45 -0.93
CA LEU A 254 -16.30 -10.26 -1.74
C LEU A 254 -17.50 -9.85 -2.62
N THR A 255 -18.69 -10.33 -2.33
CA THR A 255 -19.88 -9.98 -3.13
C THR A 255 -20.11 -8.47 -3.21
N ASP A 256 -19.90 -7.76 -2.11
CA ASP A 256 -20.03 -6.29 -2.07
C ASP A 256 -18.97 -5.57 -2.91
N ALA A 257 -17.85 -6.21 -3.16
CA ALA A 257 -16.78 -5.63 -3.97
C ALA A 257 -17.16 -5.46 -5.44
N SER A 258 -18.28 -6.08 -5.88
CA SER A 258 -18.88 -5.83 -7.20
C SER A 258 -19.33 -4.37 -7.38
N THR A 259 -19.49 -3.62 -6.29
CA THR A 259 -19.81 -2.17 -6.33
C THR A 259 -18.59 -1.29 -6.60
N ILE A 260 -17.37 -1.83 -6.55
CA ILE A 260 -16.17 -1.07 -6.90
C ILE A 260 -16.23 -0.72 -8.39
N PRO A 261 -16.11 0.57 -8.74
CA PRO A 261 -16.16 0.96 -10.14
C PRO A 261 -14.94 0.41 -10.91
N SER A 262 -15.15 -0.06 -12.13
CA SER A 262 -14.07 -0.51 -13.01
C SER A 262 -13.07 0.60 -13.35
N LYS A 263 -13.48 1.85 -13.20
CA LYS A 263 -12.65 3.03 -13.33
C LYS A 263 -13.20 4.15 -12.46
N LEU A 264 -12.35 4.73 -11.62
CA LEU A 264 -12.74 5.83 -10.74
C LEU A 264 -12.71 7.17 -11.49
N SER A 265 -13.75 7.96 -11.36
CA SER A 265 -13.72 9.35 -11.85
C SER A 265 -12.98 10.24 -10.84
N ALA A 266 -12.25 11.24 -11.34
CA ALA A 266 -11.56 12.20 -10.47
C ALA A 266 -12.52 12.94 -9.51
N ALA A 267 -13.76 13.15 -9.92
CA ALA A 267 -14.78 13.81 -9.10
C ALA A 267 -15.25 12.98 -7.89
N ALA A 268 -15.12 11.66 -7.95
CA ALA A 268 -15.51 10.77 -6.86
C ALA A 268 -14.48 10.75 -5.72
N TRP A 269 -13.24 11.12 -6.01
CA TRP A 269 -12.13 11.09 -5.04
C TRP A 269 -12.13 12.34 -4.15
N PRO A 270 -12.04 12.19 -2.81
CA PRO A 270 -12.05 13.34 -1.90
C PRO A 270 -10.73 14.14 -1.91
N GLY A 271 -9.68 13.61 -2.52
CA GLY A 271 -8.35 14.20 -2.55
C GLY A 271 -7.45 13.76 -1.39
N VAL A 272 -6.13 13.80 -1.65
CA VAL A 272 -5.10 13.38 -0.69
C VAL A 272 -5.19 14.11 0.65
N PRO A 273 -5.35 15.45 0.71
CA PRO A 273 -5.41 16.15 1.99
C PRO A 273 -6.57 15.68 2.88
N ALA A 274 -7.74 15.41 2.30
CA ALA A 274 -8.90 14.96 3.06
C ALA A 274 -8.70 13.55 3.62
N VAL A 275 -8.14 12.63 2.83
CA VAL A 275 -7.85 11.26 3.26
C VAL A 275 -6.75 11.24 4.32
N PHE A 276 -5.72 12.08 4.14
CA PHE A 276 -4.65 12.22 5.13
C PHE A 276 -5.20 12.70 6.47
N ALA A 277 -5.97 13.78 6.47
CA ALA A 277 -6.55 14.34 7.69
C ALA A 277 -7.44 13.33 8.41
N ALA A 278 -8.23 12.55 7.67
CA ALA A 278 -9.10 11.54 8.25
C ALA A 278 -8.33 10.36 8.87
N LEU A 279 -7.32 9.85 8.18
CA LEU A 279 -6.60 8.64 8.60
C LEU A 279 -5.42 8.92 9.53
N VAL A 280 -4.64 9.95 9.23
CA VAL A 280 -3.38 10.22 9.93
C VAL A 280 -3.51 11.39 10.90
N GLY A 281 -4.32 12.38 10.55
CA GLY A 281 -4.40 13.63 11.30
C GLY A 281 -3.21 14.55 10.98
N SER A 282 -2.67 15.19 12.01
CA SER A 282 -1.45 16.00 11.89
C SER A 282 -0.24 15.18 12.32
N LEU A 283 0.81 15.22 11.50
CA LEU A 283 2.12 14.71 11.91
C LEU A 283 2.73 15.62 12.98
N PRO A 284 3.56 15.07 13.89
CA PRO A 284 4.42 15.88 14.75
C PRO A 284 5.18 16.94 13.94
N LYS A 285 5.44 18.11 14.53
CA LYS A 285 6.10 19.22 13.83
C LYS A 285 7.47 18.85 13.25
N GLU A 286 8.13 17.91 13.87
CA GLU A 286 9.44 17.39 13.45
C GLU A 286 9.37 16.57 12.15
N LEU A 287 8.18 16.10 11.81
CA LEU A 287 7.91 15.27 10.62
C LEU A 287 7.06 15.98 9.55
N SER A 288 6.55 17.18 9.86
CA SER A 288 5.70 17.97 8.96
C SER A 288 6.48 18.93 8.04
#